data_6a7ebcef7aa177810642f9555fe5dd73
#
_entry.id   6a7ebcef7aa177810642f9555fe5dd73
#
_cell.length_a   1.000
_cell.length_b   1.000
_cell.length_c   1.000
_cell.angle_alpha   90.00
_cell.angle_beta   90.00
_cell.angle_gamma   90.00
#
_symmetry.space_group_name_H-M   'P 1'
#
loop_
_entity.id
_entity.type
_entity.pdbx_description
1 polymer ?
#
loop_
_entity_poly.entity_id
_entity_poly.type
_entity_poly.pdbx_seq_one_letter_code
_entity_poly.pdbx_strand_id
1 'polypeptide(L)'
;MAGRKSDFTLTKLDDLFSTQEQRDEEKLSKIRDIPLTEIDDFPDHPFKVRDDEDMAQLIESIKERGVITPATVRQKEDGRYELISGHRRKRACELAGFDTLRCEVVELNRDEATILMVESNYQRSQILPSEKAYAYKMRLEALSRQGKRTDLTSDPVGWKSSGKETAQLIGEQSGDSQTQVRRYIRLTNLPLLLRAISMRWI
;
A
#
# COMPACT_ATOMS: atom_id res chain seq x y z
N MET A 1 45.28 -23.68 14.84
CA MET A 1 44.72 -22.89 13.71
C MET A 1 43.48 -23.61 13.19
N ALA A 2 42.29 -23.16 13.59
CA ALA A 2 41.03 -23.74 13.19
C ALA A 2 40.33 -22.75 12.24
N GLY A 3 40.18 -23.17 10.98
CA GLY A 3 39.55 -22.37 9.94
C GLY A 3 38.05 -22.18 10.21
N ARG A 4 37.57 -20.93 10.27
CA ARG A 4 36.19 -20.57 10.27
C ARG A 4 35.59 -20.90 8.88
N LYS A 5 34.74 -21.91 8.82
CA LYS A 5 33.85 -22.11 7.68
C LYS A 5 32.77 -21.01 7.72
N SER A 6 32.74 -20.17 6.72
CA SER A 6 31.64 -19.24 6.47
C SER A 6 30.44 -20.04 5.99
N ASP A 7 29.39 -20.13 6.81
CA ASP A 7 28.09 -20.60 6.39
C ASP A 7 27.49 -19.57 5.43
N PHE A 8 27.73 -19.78 4.15
CA PHE A 8 26.96 -19.15 3.09
C PHE A 8 25.57 -19.82 3.06
N THR A 9 24.57 -19.12 3.55
CA THR A 9 23.19 -19.61 3.53
C THR A 9 22.73 -19.79 2.08
N LEU A 10 22.50 -21.03 1.69
CA LEU A 10 22.06 -21.49 0.36
C LEU A 10 20.65 -20.97 -0.08
N THR A 11 19.92 -20.32 0.82
CA THR A 11 18.58 -19.78 0.57
C THR A 11 18.50 -18.66 -0.48
N LYS A 12 19.61 -18.04 -0.87
CA LYS A 12 19.64 -17.00 -1.92
C LYS A 12 19.96 -17.55 -3.32
N LEU A 13 20.39 -18.80 -3.43
CA LEU A 13 20.69 -19.42 -4.72
C LEU A 13 19.45 -20.01 -5.39
N ASP A 14 18.50 -20.53 -4.63
CA ASP A 14 17.24 -21.04 -5.17
C ASP A 14 16.38 -19.95 -5.81
N ASP A 15 16.39 -18.72 -5.27
CA ASP A 15 15.71 -17.56 -5.85
C ASP A 15 16.28 -17.13 -7.21
N LEU A 16 17.54 -17.44 -7.49
CA LEU A 16 18.20 -17.10 -8.76
C LEU A 16 17.91 -18.11 -9.86
N PHE A 17 17.46 -19.31 -9.51
CA PHE A 17 17.20 -20.40 -10.46
C PHE A 17 15.71 -20.74 -10.63
N SER A 18 14.80 -20.01 -9.94
CA SER A 18 13.37 -20.19 -10.17
C SER A 18 13.00 -19.76 -11.59
N THR A 19 12.39 -20.65 -12.34
CA THR A 19 11.89 -20.33 -13.68
C THR A 19 10.74 -19.34 -13.61
N GLN A 20 10.46 -18.63 -14.71
CA GLN A 20 9.32 -17.70 -14.77
C GLN A 20 8.01 -18.42 -14.43
N GLU A 21 7.86 -19.68 -14.86
CA GLU A 21 6.71 -20.53 -14.57
C GLU A 21 6.54 -20.80 -13.08
N GLN A 22 7.61 -21.12 -12.36
CA GLN A 22 7.58 -21.31 -10.90
C GLN A 22 7.17 -20.04 -10.14
N ARG A 23 7.65 -18.87 -10.57
CA ARG A 23 7.26 -17.58 -9.97
C ARG A 23 5.79 -17.25 -10.23
N ASP A 24 5.28 -17.62 -11.39
CA ASP A 24 3.87 -17.41 -11.75
C ASP A 24 2.97 -18.41 -11.02
N GLU A 25 3.39 -19.64 -10.80
CA GLU A 25 2.70 -20.64 -9.98
C GLU A 25 2.66 -20.23 -8.49
N GLU A 26 3.77 -19.71 -7.94
CA GLU A 26 3.82 -19.17 -6.57
C GLU A 26 2.90 -17.96 -6.39
N LYS A 27 2.80 -17.07 -7.40
CA LYS A 27 1.84 -15.97 -7.39
C LYS A 27 0.40 -16.45 -7.45
N LEU A 28 0.11 -17.43 -8.29
CA LEU A 28 -1.22 -18.03 -8.41
C LEU A 28 -1.65 -18.73 -7.11
N SER A 29 -0.73 -19.36 -6.38
CA SER A 29 -1.00 -20.01 -5.09
C SER A 29 -1.40 -19.03 -3.98
N LYS A 30 -1.06 -17.73 -4.13
CA LYS A 30 -1.40 -16.66 -3.18
C LYS A 30 -2.76 -16.01 -3.46
N ILE A 31 -3.39 -16.33 -4.60
CA ILE A 31 -4.70 -15.78 -4.97
C ILE A 31 -5.79 -16.70 -4.39
N ARG A 32 -6.69 -16.09 -3.61
CA ARG A 32 -7.80 -16.80 -2.93
C ARG A 32 -9.07 -15.97 -3.01
N ASP A 33 -10.22 -16.65 -3.01
CA ASP A 33 -11.51 -16.02 -2.79
C ASP A 33 -11.77 -15.94 -1.28
N ILE A 34 -11.79 -14.71 -0.74
CA ILE A 34 -11.91 -14.43 0.69
C ILE A 34 -13.29 -13.84 0.96
N PRO A 35 -14.02 -14.32 1.98
CA PRO A 35 -15.30 -13.74 2.38
C PRO A 35 -15.17 -12.24 2.67
N LEU A 36 -16.07 -11.42 2.14
CA LEU A 36 -16.07 -9.96 2.38
C LEU A 36 -16.15 -9.60 3.86
N THR A 37 -16.81 -10.44 4.65
CA THR A 37 -16.93 -10.30 6.10
C THR A 37 -15.61 -10.47 6.86
N GLU A 38 -14.62 -11.13 6.26
CA GLU A 38 -13.28 -11.33 6.85
C GLU A 38 -12.28 -10.26 6.44
N ILE A 39 -12.66 -9.35 5.50
CA ILE A 39 -11.80 -8.32 4.97
C ILE A 39 -12.12 -6.99 5.62
N ASP A 40 -11.23 -6.52 6.48
CA ASP A 40 -11.30 -5.21 7.10
C ASP A 40 -10.72 -4.14 6.16
N ASP A 41 -11.28 -2.94 6.22
CA ASP A 41 -10.71 -1.80 5.50
C ASP A 41 -9.41 -1.34 6.18
N PHE A 42 -8.48 -0.77 5.36
CA PHE A 42 -7.24 -0.23 5.89
C PHE A 42 -7.56 0.96 6.83
N PRO A 43 -7.07 0.97 8.08
CA PRO A 43 -7.33 2.06 9.01
C PRO A 43 -6.81 3.39 8.47
N ASP A 44 -7.63 4.43 8.63
CA ASP A 44 -7.30 5.79 8.19
C ASP A 44 -6.98 5.91 6.68
N HIS A 45 -7.58 5.02 5.85
CA HIS A 45 -7.39 5.03 4.40
C HIS A 45 -7.72 6.42 3.82
N PRO A 46 -6.76 7.13 3.23
CA PRO A 46 -6.95 8.53 2.84
C PRO A 46 -7.82 8.72 1.61
N PHE A 47 -7.89 7.70 0.73
CA PHE A 47 -8.56 7.79 -0.55
C PHE A 47 -10.01 7.33 -0.46
N LYS A 48 -10.95 8.22 -0.71
CA LYS A 48 -12.38 7.91 -0.65
C LYS A 48 -12.83 7.06 -1.83
N VAL A 49 -13.64 6.05 -1.54
CA VAL A 49 -14.41 5.33 -2.55
C VAL A 49 -15.69 6.12 -2.81
N ARG A 50 -15.96 6.40 -4.08
CA ARG A 50 -17.17 7.12 -4.51
C ARG A 50 -18.06 6.17 -5.28
N ASP A 51 -19.37 6.26 -5.03
CA ASP A 51 -20.39 5.54 -5.76
C ASP A 51 -20.82 6.45 -6.92
N ASP A 52 -19.97 6.53 -7.95
CA ASP A 52 -20.12 7.33 -9.17
C ASP A 52 -20.47 6.43 -10.38
N GLU A 53 -20.58 7.05 -11.56
CA GLU A 53 -20.89 6.36 -12.81
C GLU A 53 -19.85 5.29 -13.17
N ASP A 54 -18.56 5.57 -12.88
CA ASP A 54 -17.47 4.59 -13.02
C ASP A 54 -17.64 3.38 -12.07
N MET A 55 -18.26 3.59 -10.91
CA MET A 55 -18.58 2.50 -9.99
C MET A 55 -19.71 1.62 -10.55
N ALA A 56 -20.73 2.23 -11.16
CA ALA A 56 -21.82 1.48 -11.79
C ALA A 56 -21.28 0.57 -12.92
N GLN A 57 -20.39 1.10 -13.77
CA GLN A 57 -19.75 0.31 -14.84
C GLN A 57 -18.89 -0.82 -14.27
N LEU A 58 -18.18 -0.57 -13.17
CA LEU A 58 -17.37 -1.58 -12.49
C LEU A 58 -18.25 -2.71 -11.92
N ILE A 59 -19.40 -2.38 -11.34
CA ILE A 59 -20.39 -3.35 -10.83
C ILE A 59 -20.88 -4.25 -11.96
N GLU A 60 -21.26 -3.69 -13.11
CA GLU A 60 -21.69 -4.47 -14.27
C GLU A 60 -20.59 -5.38 -14.78
N SER A 61 -19.38 -4.86 -14.93
CA SER A 61 -18.22 -5.66 -15.35
C SER A 61 -17.93 -6.82 -14.39
N ILE A 62 -18.06 -6.60 -13.07
CA ILE A 62 -17.87 -7.65 -12.05
C ILE A 62 -19.00 -8.69 -12.13
N LYS A 63 -20.25 -8.29 -12.37
CA LYS A 63 -21.38 -9.23 -12.55
C LYS A 63 -21.18 -10.15 -13.77
N GLU A 64 -20.64 -9.61 -14.86
CA GLU A 64 -20.46 -10.36 -16.10
C GLU A 64 -19.23 -11.28 -16.06
N ARG A 65 -18.11 -10.82 -15.52
CA ARG A 65 -16.79 -11.45 -15.67
C ARG A 65 -16.11 -11.80 -14.34
N GLY A 66 -16.72 -11.43 -13.22
CA GLY A 66 -16.08 -11.52 -11.91
C GLY A 66 -14.95 -10.50 -11.73
N VAL A 67 -14.20 -10.65 -10.65
CA VAL A 67 -13.02 -9.82 -10.34
C VAL A 67 -11.81 -10.38 -11.10
N ILE A 68 -11.45 -9.75 -12.23
CA ILE A 68 -10.33 -10.19 -13.08
C ILE A 68 -9.00 -9.90 -12.38
N THR A 69 -8.78 -8.67 -11.92
CA THR A 69 -7.56 -8.29 -11.18
C THR A 69 -7.81 -8.46 -9.69
N PRO A 70 -7.07 -9.34 -8.99
CA PRO A 70 -7.32 -9.55 -7.56
C PRO A 70 -7.06 -8.27 -6.75
N ALA A 71 -7.78 -8.12 -5.64
CA ALA A 71 -7.46 -7.12 -4.63
C ALA A 71 -6.23 -7.59 -3.85
N THR A 72 -5.48 -6.68 -3.22
CA THR A 72 -4.32 -7.03 -2.40
C THR A 72 -4.68 -6.89 -0.93
N VAL A 73 -4.47 -7.97 -0.18
CA VAL A 73 -4.74 -8.02 1.25
C VAL A 73 -3.52 -8.55 2.01
N ARG A 74 -3.37 -8.17 3.26
CA ARG A 74 -2.44 -8.82 4.19
C ARG A 74 -3.20 -9.54 5.29
N GLN A 75 -2.67 -10.63 5.78
CA GLN A 75 -3.21 -11.29 6.96
C GLN A 75 -2.76 -10.56 8.22
N LYS A 76 -3.71 -10.32 9.14
CA LYS A 76 -3.45 -9.76 10.48
C LYS A 76 -3.16 -10.89 11.48
N GLU A 77 -2.65 -10.52 12.65
CA GLU A 77 -2.36 -11.45 13.74
C GLU A 77 -3.62 -12.15 14.28
N ASP A 78 -4.79 -11.53 14.16
CA ASP A 78 -6.10 -12.09 14.54
C ASP A 78 -6.68 -13.08 13.52
N GLY A 79 -5.94 -13.35 12.42
CA GLY A 79 -6.35 -14.25 11.33
C GLY A 79 -7.24 -13.59 10.28
N ARG A 80 -7.76 -12.39 10.50
CA ARG A 80 -8.54 -11.61 9.53
C ARG A 80 -7.62 -10.97 8.49
N TYR A 81 -8.21 -10.43 7.44
CA TYR A 81 -7.47 -9.78 6.37
C TYR A 81 -7.66 -8.26 6.40
N GLU A 82 -6.64 -7.51 6.08
CA GLU A 82 -6.66 -6.05 5.92
C GLU A 82 -6.43 -5.69 4.46
N LEU A 83 -7.35 -4.91 3.89
CA LEU A 83 -7.34 -4.54 2.47
C LEU A 83 -6.31 -3.42 2.22
N ILE A 84 -5.27 -3.73 1.43
CA ILE A 84 -4.22 -2.77 1.04
C ILE A 84 -4.62 -2.03 -0.24
N SER A 85 -5.07 -2.78 -1.25
CA SER A 85 -5.48 -2.23 -2.56
C SER A 85 -6.72 -2.93 -3.08
N GLY A 86 -7.58 -2.17 -3.78
CA GLY A 86 -8.81 -2.71 -4.38
C GLY A 86 -10.10 -2.33 -3.65
N HIS A 87 -10.11 -1.25 -2.86
CA HIS A 87 -11.29 -0.77 -2.12
C HIS A 87 -12.52 -0.56 -3.03
N ARG A 88 -12.33 -0.06 -4.27
CA ARG A 88 -13.43 0.05 -5.24
C ARG A 88 -13.96 -1.32 -5.67
N ARG A 89 -13.10 -2.34 -5.81
CA ARG A 89 -13.52 -3.71 -6.16
C ARG A 89 -14.28 -4.36 -5.02
N LYS A 90 -13.82 -4.20 -3.77
CA LYS A 90 -14.56 -4.65 -2.58
C LYS A 90 -15.95 -4.03 -2.56
N ARG A 91 -16.04 -2.69 -2.68
CA ARG A 91 -17.32 -1.97 -2.70
C ARG A 91 -18.24 -2.41 -3.84
N ALA A 92 -17.67 -2.62 -5.02
CA ALA A 92 -18.45 -3.10 -6.18
C ALA A 92 -18.97 -4.53 -5.97
N CYS A 93 -18.19 -5.44 -5.36
CA CYS A 93 -18.65 -6.78 -4.99
C CYS A 93 -19.79 -6.73 -3.96
N GLU A 94 -19.68 -5.89 -2.92
CA GLU A 94 -20.74 -5.68 -1.94
C GLU A 94 -22.06 -5.22 -2.63
N LEU A 95 -21.97 -4.21 -3.51
CA LEU A 95 -23.12 -3.68 -4.24
C LEU A 95 -23.67 -4.66 -5.30
N ALA A 96 -22.83 -5.53 -5.84
CA ALA A 96 -23.23 -6.57 -6.78
C ALA A 96 -23.85 -7.80 -6.10
N GLY A 97 -23.77 -7.91 -4.76
CA GLY A 97 -24.29 -9.03 -3.97
C GLY A 97 -23.40 -10.26 -3.96
N PHE A 98 -22.09 -10.10 -4.14
CA PHE A 98 -21.12 -11.19 -3.98
C PHE A 98 -20.74 -11.34 -2.51
N ASP A 99 -20.55 -12.57 -2.07
CA ASP A 99 -20.13 -12.89 -0.69
C ASP A 99 -18.61 -12.92 -0.53
N THR A 100 -17.87 -13.06 -1.63
CA THR A 100 -16.41 -13.20 -1.65
C THR A 100 -15.76 -12.19 -2.57
N LEU A 101 -14.49 -11.88 -2.30
CA LEU A 101 -13.61 -11.07 -3.14
C LEU A 101 -12.36 -11.87 -3.49
N ARG A 102 -12.02 -11.90 -4.76
CA ARG A 102 -10.76 -12.48 -5.23
C ARG A 102 -9.59 -11.60 -4.80
N CYS A 103 -8.71 -12.16 -3.96
CA CYS A 103 -7.61 -11.43 -3.31
C CYS A 103 -6.27 -12.13 -3.50
N GLU A 104 -5.22 -11.34 -3.66
CA GLU A 104 -3.83 -11.76 -3.51
C GLU A 104 -3.42 -11.50 -2.05
N VAL A 105 -3.00 -12.55 -1.35
CA VAL A 105 -2.55 -12.45 0.04
C VAL A 105 -1.04 -12.21 0.05
N VAL A 106 -0.63 -11.08 0.65
CA VAL A 106 0.77 -10.69 0.78
C VAL A 106 1.22 -10.69 2.24
N GLU A 107 2.46 -11.11 2.47
CA GLU A 107 3.09 -11.08 3.79
C GLU A 107 3.84 -9.77 3.97
N LEU A 108 3.17 -8.77 4.54
CA LEU A 108 3.72 -7.45 4.79
C LEU A 108 3.46 -7.03 6.23
N ASN A 109 4.43 -6.36 6.84
CA ASN A 109 4.18 -5.65 8.09
C ASN A 109 3.31 -4.40 7.84
N ARG A 110 2.86 -3.74 8.92
CA ARG A 110 1.95 -2.59 8.80
C ARG A 110 2.57 -1.40 8.05
N ASP A 111 3.86 -1.13 8.24
CA ASP A 111 4.53 0.00 7.60
C ASP A 111 4.71 -0.26 6.10
N GLU A 112 5.10 -1.48 5.71
CA GLU A 112 5.17 -1.92 4.32
C GLU A 112 3.80 -1.87 3.63
N ALA A 113 2.76 -2.34 4.31
CA ALA A 113 1.38 -2.27 3.82
C ALA A 113 0.92 -0.82 3.62
N THR A 114 1.27 0.09 4.53
CA THR A 114 0.98 1.52 4.39
C THR A 114 1.66 2.11 3.15
N ILE A 115 2.92 1.78 2.92
CA ILE A 115 3.67 2.26 1.74
C ILE A 115 3.03 1.74 0.47
N LEU A 116 2.76 0.43 0.39
CA LEU A 116 2.13 -0.19 -0.78
C LEU A 116 0.73 0.39 -1.06
N MET A 117 -0.08 0.60 -0.01
CA MET A 117 -1.40 1.22 -0.12
C MET A 117 -1.32 2.62 -0.74
N VAL A 118 -0.39 3.46 -0.29
CA VAL A 118 -0.20 4.80 -0.84
C VAL A 118 0.30 4.74 -2.28
N GLU A 119 1.30 3.91 -2.58
CA GLU A 119 1.87 3.75 -3.92
C GLU A 119 0.85 3.27 -4.95
N SER A 120 0.02 2.29 -4.59
CA SER A 120 -1.02 1.76 -5.47
C SER A 120 -2.07 2.81 -5.90
N ASN A 121 -2.16 3.92 -5.17
CA ASN A 121 -3.11 4.99 -5.46
C ASN A 121 -2.49 6.20 -6.20
N TYR A 122 -1.15 6.28 -6.34
CA TYR A 122 -0.53 7.40 -7.09
C TYR A 122 -0.89 7.44 -8.58
N GLN A 123 -1.27 6.32 -9.16
CA GLN A 123 -1.67 6.23 -10.56
C GLN A 123 -3.11 6.71 -10.82
N ARG A 124 -3.85 7.09 -9.78
CA ARG A 124 -5.21 7.63 -9.95
C ARG A 124 -5.14 9.00 -10.63
N SER A 125 -5.94 9.19 -11.66
CA SER A 125 -6.00 10.43 -12.43
C SER A 125 -6.49 11.65 -11.62
N GLN A 126 -7.26 11.41 -10.57
CA GLN A 126 -7.82 12.45 -9.71
C GLN A 126 -7.63 12.09 -8.24
N ILE A 127 -6.64 12.69 -7.60
CA ILE A 127 -6.42 12.60 -6.15
C ILE A 127 -6.67 13.99 -5.57
N LEU A 128 -7.57 14.07 -4.60
CA LEU A 128 -7.83 15.35 -3.92
C LEU A 128 -6.61 15.83 -3.14
N PRO A 129 -6.38 17.16 -3.04
CA PRO A 129 -5.29 17.72 -2.23
C PRO A 129 -5.29 17.20 -0.78
N SER A 130 -6.48 16.99 -0.19
CA SER A 130 -6.63 16.39 1.13
C SER A 130 -6.16 14.94 1.19
N GLU A 131 -6.50 14.15 0.19
CA GLU A 131 -6.08 12.75 0.09
C GLU A 131 -4.56 12.66 -0.07
N LYS A 132 -3.96 13.49 -0.95
CA LYS A 132 -2.49 13.62 -1.09
C LYS A 132 -1.82 13.99 0.24
N ALA A 133 -2.36 14.96 0.96
CA ALA A 133 -1.80 15.43 2.22
C ALA A 133 -1.71 14.29 3.25
N TYR A 134 -2.79 13.53 3.43
CA TYR A 134 -2.81 12.40 4.35
C TYR A 134 -1.95 11.24 3.86
N ALA A 135 -2.00 10.91 2.58
CA ALA A 135 -1.18 9.85 1.98
C ALA A 135 0.33 10.12 2.18
N TYR A 136 0.79 11.33 1.92
CA TYR A 136 2.18 11.72 2.13
C TYR A 136 2.59 11.67 3.60
N LYS A 137 1.72 12.10 4.51
CA LYS A 137 1.96 12.00 5.95
C LYS A 137 2.10 10.55 6.38
N MET A 138 1.15 9.69 6.04
CA MET A 138 1.17 8.26 6.40
C MET A 138 2.43 7.57 5.87
N ARG A 139 2.80 7.84 4.62
CA ARG A 139 4.00 7.27 4.01
C ARG A 139 5.28 7.77 4.67
N LEU A 140 5.38 9.08 4.97
CA LEU A 140 6.54 9.64 5.68
C LEU A 140 6.71 8.98 7.05
N GLU A 141 5.63 8.78 7.79
CA GLU A 141 5.64 8.14 9.10
C GLU A 141 6.05 6.67 9.00
N ALA A 142 5.54 5.92 8.01
CA ALA A 142 5.89 4.52 7.78
C ALA A 142 7.38 4.36 7.45
N LEU A 143 7.90 5.14 6.50
CA LEU A 143 9.32 5.14 6.14
C LEU A 143 10.23 5.53 7.31
N SER A 144 9.81 6.50 8.12
CA SER A 144 10.57 6.91 9.31
C SER A 144 10.64 5.81 10.37
N ARG A 145 9.59 4.98 10.51
CA ARG A 145 9.58 3.83 11.43
C ARG A 145 10.45 2.68 10.93
N GLN A 146 10.46 2.43 9.63
CA GLN A 146 11.34 1.42 9.02
C GLN A 146 12.82 1.79 9.20
N GLY A 147 13.21 3.05 8.98
CA GLY A 147 14.58 3.52 9.19
C GLY A 147 15.07 3.31 10.62
N LYS A 148 14.22 3.52 11.61
CA LYS A 148 14.57 3.28 13.03
C LYS A 148 14.74 1.80 13.38
N ARG A 149 14.05 0.88 12.70
CA ARG A 149 14.20 -0.57 12.93
C ARG A 149 15.52 -1.12 12.38
N THR A 150 16.00 -0.57 11.29
CA THR A 150 17.27 -0.97 10.67
C THR A 150 18.47 -0.60 11.55
N ASP A 151 18.39 0.52 12.31
CA ASP A 151 19.45 0.96 13.22
C ASP A 151 19.69 0.02 14.41
N LEU A 152 18.76 -0.90 14.72
CA LEU A 152 18.87 -1.85 15.84
C LEU A 152 19.55 -3.18 15.45
N THR A 153 19.77 -3.45 14.18
CA THR A 153 20.21 -4.78 13.69
C THR A 153 21.45 -4.80 12.82
N SER A 154 22.08 -3.68 12.47
CA SER A 154 23.22 -3.66 11.52
C SER A 154 24.19 -2.51 11.73
N ASP A 155 25.44 -2.83 11.57
CA ASP A 155 26.69 -2.08 11.48
C ASP A 155 26.67 -0.56 11.17
N PRO A 156 27.71 0.20 11.61
CA PRO A 156 27.74 1.65 11.67
C PRO A 156 28.03 2.35 10.33
N VAL A 157 27.44 1.90 9.23
CA VAL A 157 27.37 2.70 8.00
C VAL A 157 25.99 3.32 7.93
N GLY A 158 25.80 4.35 8.78
CA GLY A 158 24.52 4.99 8.99
C GLY A 158 24.02 5.75 7.77
N TRP A 159 23.03 5.24 7.09
CA TRP A 159 22.08 6.03 6.34
C TRP A 159 21.04 6.58 7.33
N LYS A 160 21.38 7.65 8.01
CA LYS A 160 20.38 8.53 8.61
C LYS A 160 19.66 9.23 7.46
N SER A 161 18.63 8.60 6.90
CA SER A 161 17.73 9.31 6.00
C SER A 161 17.04 10.38 6.82
N SER A 162 17.54 11.60 6.69
CA SER A 162 16.94 12.76 7.32
C SER A 162 15.54 12.88 6.71
N GLY A 163 14.54 13.40 7.46
CA GLY A 163 13.19 13.62 6.92
C GLY A 163 13.17 14.55 5.69
N LYS A 164 14.33 15.08 5.28
CA LYS A 164 14.56 15.75 4.00
C LYS A 164 14.64 14.75 2.84
N GLU A 165 15.44 13.70 2.97
CA GLU A 165 15.64 12.67 1.94
C GLU A 165 14.35 11.86 1.72
N THR A 166 13.63 11.53 2.80
CA THR A 166 12.35 10.82 2.71
C THR A 166 11.29 11.63 1.95
N ALA A 167 11.18 12.95 2.19
CA ALA A 167 10.24 13.79 1.46
C ALA A 167 10.62 13.97 -0.02
N GLN A 168 11.91 13.92 -0.35
CA GLN A 168 12.40 13.92 -1.72
C GLN A 168 12.03 12.61 -2.43
N LEU A 169 12.26 11.48 -1.79
CA LEU A 169 11.92 10.15 -2.31
C LEU A 169 10.41 10.02 -2.59
N ILE A 170 9.57 10.53 -1.68
CA ILE A 170 8.12 10.58 -1.89
C ILE A 170 7.77 11.44 -3.11
N GLY A 171 8.43 12.59 -3.27
CA GLY A 171 8.21 13.49 -4.39
C GLY A 171 8.57 12.87 -5.73
N GLU A 172 9.73 12.26 -5.84
CA GLU A 172 10.20 11.59 -7.06
C GLU A 172 9.23 10.51 -7.54
N GLN A 173 8.65 9.74 -6.62
CA GLN A 173 7.71 8.66 -6.96
C GLN A 173 6.29 9.15 -7.25
N SER A 174 5.88 10.30 -6.70
CA SER A 174 4.53 10.87 -6.91
C SER A 174 4.46 11.92 -8.00
N GLY A 175 5.60 12.32 -8.58
CA GLY A 175 5.69 13.40 -9.55
C GLY A 175 5.58 14.82 -8.94
N ASP A 176 5.64 14.95 -7.61
CA ASP A 176 5.60 16.23 -6.91
C ASP A 176 7.02 16.62 -6.44
N SER A 177 7.29 17.92 -6.30
CA SER A 177 8.55 18.36 -5.72
C SER A 177 8.59 18.14 -4.19
N GLN A 178 9.79 17.98 -3.62
CA GLN A 178 9.98 17.89 -2.15
C GLN A 178 9.27 19.01 -1.39
N THR A 179 9.27 20.21 -1.95
CA THR A 179 8.61 21.37 -1.35
C THR A 179 7.10 21.23 -1.35
N GLN A 180 6.52 20.68 -2.43
CA GLN A 180 5.08 20.38 -2.52
C GLN A 180 4.67 19.30 -1.52
N VAL A 181 5.42 18.19 -1.44
CA VAL A 181 5.18 17.14 -0.45
C VAL A 181 5.11 17.72 0.96
N ARG A 182 6.07 18.58 1.34
CA ARG A 182 6.07 19.24 2.66
C ARG A 182 4.90 20.20 2.85
N ARG A 183 4.49 20.93 1.82
CA ARG A 183 3.30 21.79 1.86
C ARG A 183 2.05 20.98 2.11
N TYR A 184 1.85 19.87 1.38
CA TYR A 184 0.72 18.95 1.59
C TYR A 184 0.70 18.40 3.02
N ILE A 185 1.83 17.92 3.54
CA ILE A 185 1.91 17.40 4.91
C ILE A 185 1.53 18.48 5.94
N ARG A 186 1.96 19.73 5.75
CA ARG A 186 1.56 20.85 6.64
C ARG A 186 0.06 21.07 6.67
N LEU A 187 -0.66 20.84 5.58
CA LEU A 187 -2.12 20.97 5.54
C LEU A 187 -2.82 20.04 6.51
N THR A 188 -2.23 18.87 6.82
CA THR A 188 -2.81 17.95 7.80
C THR A 188 -2.80 18.49 9.23
N ASN A 189 -1.98 19.49 9.53
CA ASN A 189 -1.87 20.10 10.85
C ASN A 189 -2.82 21.29 11.05
N LEU A 190 -3.53 21.72 9.99
CA LEU A 190 -4.51 22.81 10.09
C LEU A 190 -5.79 22.34 10.79
N PRO A 191 -6.44 23.22 11.60
CA PRO A 191 -7.78 22.95 12.11
C PRO A 191 -8.78 22.63 10.99
N LEU A 192 -9.74 21.74 11.28
CA LEU A 192 -10.71 21.23 10.29
C LEU A 192 -11.39 22.31 9.45
N LEU A 193 -11.76 23.46 10.08
CA LEU A 193 -12.38 24.59 9.40
C LEU A 193 -11.45 25.26 8.38
N LEU A 194 -10.16 25.41 8.71
CA LEU A 194 -9.18 26.02 7.81
C LEU A 194 -8.74 25.07 6.69
N ARG A 195 -8.80 23.73 6.91
CA ARG A 195 -8.55 22.74 5.85
C ARG A 195 -9.54 22.85 4.70
N ALA A 196 -10.82 23.03 5.00
CA ALA A 196 -11.86 23.15 3.97
C ALA A 196 -11.65 24.36 3.06
N ILE A 197 -11.10 25.45 3.60
CA ILE A 197 -10.82 26.69 2.86
C ILE A 197 -9.52 26.55 2.05
N SER A 198 -8.42 26.07 2.66
CA SER A 198 -7.12 26.00 2.01
C SER A 198 -7.07 24.97 0.86
N MET A 199 -7.89 23.92 0.91
CA MET A 199 -7.95 22.88 -0.12
C MET A 199 -8.76 23.27 -1.37
N ARG A 200 -9.42 24.42 -1.36
CA ARG A 200 -10.15 24.99 -2.50
C ARG A 200 -9.27 25.80 -3.46
N TRP A 201 -8.02 26.12 -3.05
CA TRP A 201 -7.14 27.08 -3.73
C TRP A 201 -5.80 26.47 -4.17
N ILE A 202 -5.66 25.17 -4.15
CA ILE A 202 -4.53 24.38 -4.66
C ILE A 202 -4.99 23.52 -5.82
#